data_bf265c0ad12c0b519b99efe10ece3d7d
#
_entry.id   bf265c0ad12c0b519b99efe10ece3d7d
#
_cell.length_a   1.000
_cell.length_b   1.000
_cell.length_c   1.000
_cell.angle_alpha   90.00
_cell.angle_beta   90.00
_cell.angle_gamma   90.00
#
_symmetry.space_group_name_H-M   'P 1'
#
loop_
_entity.id
_entity.type
_entity.pdbx_description
1 polymer ?
#
loop_
_entity_poly.entity_id
_entity_poly.type
_entity_poly.pdbx_seq_one_letter_code
_entity_poly.pdbx_strand_id
1 'polypeptide(L)'
;MNLIQIENLSYSYSNTKALENINLEIKSDDFLAIIGPNGGGKSTLFKLILELLPLQSGRLIKNIKNSEVGYVPQNTNLNIDFPITSLEVVLMGHISSKKRLFGYSKDEISCALESLNQVGMKEYANKKIGDLSGGQ
;
A
#
# COMPACT_ATOMS: atom_id res chain seq x y z
N MET A 1 2.90 20.02 -7.34
CA MET A 1 3.78 19.14 -8.14
C MET A 1 2.95 17.92 -8.54
N ASN A 2 2.95 17.52 -9.85
CA ASN A 2 2.23 16.32 -10.26
C ASN A 2 3.00 15.09 -9.78
N LEU A 3 2.36 14.28 -8.96
CA LEU A 3 2.92 13.01 -8.47
C LEU A 3 2.67 11.87 -9.45
N ILE A 4 1.45 11.80 -9.99
CA ILE A 4 1.02 10.75 -10.92
C ILE A 4 0.19 11.39 -12.03
N GLN A 5 0.44 10.98 -13.27
CA GLN A 5 -0.32 11.37 -14.44
C GLN A 5 -0.67 10.13 -15.26
N ILE A 6 -1.94 9.97 -15.57
CA ILE A 6 -2.50 8.87 -16.36
C ILE A 6 -3.15 9.47 -17.60
N GLU A 7 -2.79 8.95 -18.78
CA GLU A 7 -3.30 9.39 -20.06
C GLU A 7 -3.83 8.21 -20.88
N ASN A 8 -5.10 8.28 -21.26
CA ASN A 8 -5.78 7.31 -22.14
C ASN A 8 -5.59 5.85 -21.70
N LEU A 9 -5.52 5.59 -20.39
CA LEU A 9 -5.25 4.28 -19.83
C LEU A 9 -6.47 3.38 -20.00
N SER A 10 -6.27 2.22 -20.62
CA SER A 10 -7.28 1.16 -20.71
C SER A 10 -6.66 -0.17 -20.27
N TYR A 11 -7.48 -1.01 -19.66
CA TYR A 11 -7.06 -2.31 -19.18
C TYR A 11 -8.18 -3.33 -19.25
N SER A 12 -7.84 -4.56 -19.68
CA SER A 12 -8.79 -5.68 -19.78
C SER A 12 -8.23 -6.93 -19.10
N TYR A 13 -9.09 -7.65 -18.40
CA TYR A 13 -8.83 -9.02 -17.98
C TYR A 13 -9.39 -9.97 -19.05
N SER A 14 -8.51 -10.64 -19.77
CA SER A 14 -8.92 -11.45 -20.93
C SER A 14 -9.81 -10.64 -21.88
N ASN A 15 -11.09 -10.96 -22.00
CA ASN A 15 -12.05 -10.28 -22.89
C ASN A 15 -12.94 -9.25 -22.16
N THR A 16 -12.74 -9.04 -20.86
CA THR A 16 -13.56 -8.12 -20.07
C THR A 16 -12.82 -6.82 -19.84
N LYS A 17 -13.34 -5.72 -20.37
CA LYS A 17 -12.81 -4.38 -20.11
C LYS A 17 -13.03 -4.02 -18.64
N ALA A 18 -11.94 -3.69 -17.93
CA ALA A 18 -11.97 -3.22 -16.56
C ALA A 18 -11.82 -1.70 -16.46
N LEU A 19 -11.04 -1.11 -17.35
CA LEU A 19 -10.84 0.34 -17.46
C LEU A 19 -10.83 0.73 -18.94
N GLU A 20 -11.39 1.89 -19.25
CA GLU A 20 -11.46 2.40 -20.61
C GLU A 20 -11.18 3.91 -20.65
N ASN A 21 -10.13 4.30 -21.34
CA ASN A 21 -9.74 5.69 -21.60
C ASN A 21 -9.68 6.57 -20.34
N ILE A 22 -9.08 6.07 -19.27
CA ILE A 22 -8.94 6.79 -18.01
C ILE A 22 -7.86 7.87 -18.16
N ASN A 23 -8.22 9.09 -17.75
CA ASN A 23 -7.32 10.22 -17.64
C ASN A 23 -7.40 10.73 -16.20
N LEU A 24 -6.27 10.86 -15.51
CA LEU A 24 -6.21 11.24 -14.11
C LEU A 24 -4.88 11.94 -13.82
N GLU A 25 -4.94 12.98 -13.03
CA GLU A 25 -3.78 13.69 -12.50
C GLU A 25 -3.89 13.76 -10.98
N ILE A 26 -2.81 13.41 -10.28
CA ILE A 26 -2.71 13.47 -8.81
C ILE A 26 -1.54 14.36 -8.43
N LYS A 27 -1.81 15.37 -7.62
CA LYS A 27 -0.83 16.34 -7.12
C LYS A 27 -0.45 16.07 -5.67
N SER A 28 0.63 16.67 -5.21
CA SER A 28 1.17 16.48 -3.84
C SER A 28 0.20 16.79 -2.72
N ASP A 29 -0.77 17.66 -2.94
CA ASP A 29 -1.68 18.13 -1.89
C ASP A 29 -3.12 17.64 -2.12
N ASP A 30 -3.31 16.70 -3.07
CA ASP A 30 -4.63 16.19 -3.38
C ASP A 30 -5.09 15.13 -2.36
N PHE A 31 -6.37 15.21 -2.01
CA PHE A 31 -7.13 14.14 -1.39
C PHE A 31 -8.15 13.62 -2.41
N LEU A 32 -7.86 12.48 -3.03
CA LEU A 32 -8.66 11.92 -4.11
C LEU A 32 -9.46 10.72 -3.63
N ALA A 33 -10.79 10.76 -3.84
CA ALA A 33 -11.67 9.61 -3.63
C ALA A 33 -12.13 9.03 -4.96
N ILE A 34 -11.97 7.72 -5.15
CA ILE A 34 -12.47 6.98 -6.31
C ILE A 34 -13.74 6.24 -5.91
N ILE A 35 -14.88 6.67 -6.46
CA ILE A 35 -16.20 6.15 -6.15
C ILE A 35 -16.76 5.40 -7.35
N GLY A 36 -17.51 4.34 -7.12
CA GLY A 36 -18.19 3.57 -8.17
C GLY A 36 -18.65 2.20 -7.67
N PRO A 37 -19.41 1.46 -8.51
CA PRO A 37 -19.94 0.14 -8.15
C PRO A 37 -18.83 -0.89 -7.96
N ASN A 38 -19.19 -2.02 -7.33
CA ASN A 38 -18.30 -3.17 -7.28
C ASN A 38 -18.08 -3.70 -8.70
N GLY A 39 -16.84 -4.07 -9.01
CA GLY A 39 -16.43 -4.43 -10.37
C GLY A 39 -16.13 -3.25 -11.30
N GLY A 40 -16.35 -1.99 -10.89
CA GLY A 40 -16.10 -0.79 -11.70
C GLY A 40 -14.61 -0.42 -11.92
N GLY A 41 -13.68 -1.34 -11.77
CA GLY A 41 -12.27 -1.13 -12.10
C GLY A 41 -11.43 -0.39 -11.04
N LYS A 42 -12.02 0.05 -9.90
CA LYS A 42 -11.31 0.82 -8.87
C LYS A 42 -10.02 0.15 -8.40
N SER A 43 -10.11 -1.12 -8.00
CA SER A 43 -8.94 -1.89 -7.53
C SER A 43 -7.93 -2.15 -8.65
N THR A 44 -8.40 -2.25 -9.91
CA THR A 44 -7.54 -2.40 -11.08
C THR A 44 -6.72 -1.13 -11.31
N LEU A 45 -7.35 0.05 -11.18
CA LEU A 45 -6.66 1.32 -11.30
C LEU A 45 -5.58 1.48 -10.23
N PHE A 46 -5.88 1.15 -8.96
CA PHE A 46 -4.87 1.16 -7.89
C PHE A 46 -3.71 0.20 -8.18
N LYS A 47 -4.01 -1.03 -8.65
CA LYS A 47 -2.96 -2.00 -8.99
C LYS A 47 -2.06 -1.53 -10.14
N LEU A 48 -2.60 -0.80 -11.12
CA LEU A 48 -1.82 -0.22 -12.20
C LEU A 48 -0.95 0.95 -11.69
N ILE A 49 -1.50 1.83 -10.86
CA ILE A 49 -0.74 2.93 -10.22
C ILE A 49 0.42 2.38 -9.38
N LEU A 50 0.18 1.26 -8.68
CA LEU A 50 1.19 0.58 -7.84
C LEU A 50 2.14 -0.32 -8.64
N GLU A 51 1.96 -0.40 -9.98
CA GLU A 51 2.76 -1.26 -10.86
C GLU A 51 2.67 -2.75 -10.51
N LEU A 52 1.57 -3.17 -9.85
CA LEU A 52 1.26 -4.57 -9.56
C LEU A 52 0.64 -5.30 -10.77
N LEU A 53 0.23 -4.54 -11.79
CA LEU A 53 -0.23 -5.02 -13.08
C LEU A 53 0.55 -4.35 -14.20
N PRO A 54 0.88 -5.07 -15.29
CA PRO A 54 1.55 -4.46 -16.44
C PRO A 54 0.58 -3.52 -17.17
N LEU A 55 1.11 -2.39 -17.65
CA LEU A 55 0.35 -1.46 -18.47
C LEU A 55 0.05 -2.10 -19.83
N GLN A 56 -1.23 -2.08 -20.26
CA GLN A 56 -1.64 -2.61 -21.56
C GLN A 56 -1.75 -1.51 -22.63
N SER A 57 -2.30 -0.35 -22.25
CA SER A 57 -2.43 0.79 -23.16
C SER A 57 -2.46 2.11 -22.37
N GLY A 58 -2.23 3.22 -23.08
CA GLY A 58 -2.13 4.54 -22.48
C GLY A 58 -0.76 4.80 -21.87
N ARG A 59 -0.68 5.79 -21.00
CA ARG A 59 0.56 6.23 -20.36
C ARG A 59 0.35 6.45 -18.86
N LEU A 60 1.31 5.98 -18.07
CA LEU A 60 1.41 6.25 -16.63
C LEU A 60 2.77 6.88 -16.35
N ILE A 61 2.76 8.10 -15.83
CA ILE A 61 3.94 8.83 -15.40
C ILE A 61 3.89 8.94 -13.88
N LYS A 62 4.95 8.49 -13.20
CA LYS A 62 5.13 8.61 -11.76
C LYS A 62 6.34 9.46 -11.47
N ASN A 63 6.15 10.56 -10.74
CA ASN A 63 7.20 11.46 -10.29
C ASN A 63 7.56 11.22 -8.81
N ILE A 64 7.17 10.08 -8.27
CA ILE A 64 7.48 9.59 -6.92
C ILE A 64 8.08 8.20 -7.00
N LYS A 65 8.94 7.85 -6.06
CA LYS A 65 9.53 6.52 -5.96
C LYS A 65 8.53 5.53 -5.36
N ASN A 66 8.59 4.27 -5.75
CA ASN A 66 7.74 3.23 -5.15
C ASN A 66 7.96 3.09 -3.63
N SER A 67 9.15 3.41 -3.12
CA SER A 67 9.45 3.44 -1.68
C SER A 67 8.74 4.57 -0.91
N GLU A 68 8.17 5.55 -1.61
CA GLU A 68 7.43 6.67 -1.02
C GLU A 68 5.91 6.45 -1.09
N VAL A 69 5.47 5.29 -1.61
CA VAL A 69 4.05 4.94 -1.76
C VAL A 69 3.68 3.88 -0.73
N GLY A 70 2.75 4.21 0.16
CA GLY A 70 2.10 3.25 1.05
C GLY A 70 0.79 2.74 0.44
N TYR A 71 0.53 1.44 0.58
CA TYR A 71 -0.71 0.82 0.15
C TYR A 71 -1.34 0.01 1.28
N VAL A 72 -2.59 0.34 1.61
CA VAL A 72 -3.39 -0.43 2.57
C VAL A 72 -4.50 -1.14 1.79
N PRO A 73 -4.44 -2.47 1.64
CA PRO A 73 -5.47 -3.23 0.95
C PRO A 73 -6.76 -3.32 1.78
N GLN A 74 -7.90 -3.42 1.11
CA GLN A 74 -9.21 -3.55 1.76
C GLN A 74 -9.36 -4.87 2.54
N ASN A 75 -8.81 -5.95 2.00
CA ASN A 75 -8.79 -7.27 2.63
C ASN A 75 -7.35 -7.71 2.82
N THR A 76 -6.95 -7.87 4.04
CA THR A 76 -5.72 -8.57 4.42
C THR A 76 -6.11 -10.01 4.79
N ASN A 77 -5.80 -10.98 3.92
CA ASN A 77 -5.83 -12.41 4.29
C ASN A 77 -4.65 -12.68 5.24
N LEU A 78 -4.66 -12.01 6.38
CA LEU A 78 -3.67 -12.29 7.43
C LEU A 78 -3.98 -13.68 8.00
N ASN A 79 -2.97 -14.52 8.03
CA ASN A 79 -3.06 -15.75 8.80
C ASN A 79 -3.07 -15.37 10.29
N ILE A 80 -4.27 -15.35 10.89
CA ILE A 80 -4.50 -14.93 12.27
C ILE A 80 -3.74 -15.84 13.26
N ASP A 81 -3.46 -17.09 12.86
CA ASP A 81 -2.73 -18.05 13.68
C ASP A 81 -1.21 -17.80 13.68
N PHE A 82 -0.71 -16.90 12.82
CA PHE A 82 0.71 -16.60 12.78
C PHE A 82 1.10 -15.74 14.00
N PRO A 83 2.01 -16.21 14.87
CA PRO A 83 2.31 -15.58 16.16
C PRO A 83 3.24 -14.36 16.03
N ILE A 84 2.88 -13.40 15.15
CA ILE A 84 3.63 -12.16 14.94
C ILE A 84 2.98 -11.01 15.69
N THR A 85 3.76 -10.15 16.30
CA THR A 85 3.31 -8.94 17.02
C THR A 85 3.18 -7.74 16.09
N SER A 86 2.41 -6.73 16.51
CA SER A 86 2.27 -5.46 15.77
C SER A 86 3.63 -4.79 15.54
N LEU A 87 4.50 -4.80 16.54
CA LEU A 87 5.85 -4.24 16.42
C LEU A 87 6.68 -4.99 15.37
N GLU A 88 6.63 -6.31 15.36
CA GLU A 88 7.37 -7.12 14.37
C GLU A 88 6.89 -6.86 12.95
N VAL A 89 5.59 -6.68 12.73
CA VAL A 89 5.04 -6.32 11.41
C VAL A 89 5.56 -4.96 10.95
N VAL A 90 5.55 -3.95 11.82
CA VAL A 90 6.08 -2.62 11.48
C VAL A 90 7.58 -2.67 11.21
N LEU A 91 8.33 -3.46 11.99
CA LEU A 91 9.76 -3.67 11.79
C LEU A 91 10.07 -4.36 10.44
N MET A 92 9.17 -5.20 9.91
CA MET A 92 9.34 -5.76 8.57
C MET A 92 9.38 -4.69 7.47
N GLY A 93 8.71 -3.54 7.67
CA GLY A 93 8.78 -2.39 6.78
C GLY A 93 10.17 -1.74 6.71
N HIS A 94 11.00 -1.94 7.73
CA HIS A 94 12.39 -1.46 7.78
C HIS A 94 13.42 -2.43 7.14
N ILE A 95 12.97 -3.46 6.43
CA ILE A 95 13.87 -4.39 5.75
C ILE A 95 14.57 -3.64 4.60
N SER A 96 15.71 -3.04 4.91
CA SER A 96 16.63 -2.54 3.89
C SER A 96 17.33 -3.73 3.22
N SER A 97 17.82 -3.53 1.98
CA SER A 97 18.54 -4.53 1.17
C SER A 97 19.83 -5.09 1.82
N LYS A 98 20.20 -4.63 2.99
CA LYS A 98 21.35 -5.17 3.75
C LYS A 98 20.94 -6.51 4.37
N LYS A 99 21.68 -7.57 4.06
CA LYS A 99 21.54 -8.90 4.69
C LYS A 99 21.55 -8.73 6.20
N ARG A 100 20.43 -8.99 6.85
CA ARG A 100 20.28 -8.83 8.29
C ARG A 100 20.72 -10.13 8.99
N LEU A 101 21.90 -10.09 9.58
CA LEU A 101 22.46 -11.21 10.35
C LEU A 101 22.19 -11.10 11.87
N PHE A 102 21.85 -9.90 12.36
CA PHE A 102 21.82 -9.58 13.81
C PHE A 102 20.58 -8.80 14.27
N GLY A 103 19.37 -9.20 13.89
CA GLY A 103 18.15 -8.59 14.43
C GLY A 103 17.98 -7.09 14.10
N TYR A 104 17.11 -6.40 14.84
CA TYR A 104 16.81 -4.97 14.67
C TYR A 104 17.64 -4.11 15.64
N SER A 105 18.14 -2.97 15.17
CA SER A 105 18.83 -2.00 16.01
C SER A 105 17.86 -1.27 16.95
N LYS A 106 18.39 -0.63 18.00
CA LYS A 106 17.57 0.18 18.90
C LYS A 106 16.86 1.33 18.18
N ASP A 107 17.51 1.93 17.18
CA ASP A 107 16.95 3.04 16.39
C ASP A 107 15.80 2.56 15.53
N GLU A 108 15.90 1.38 14.90
CA GLU A 108 14.81 0.78 14.12
C GLU A 108 13.61 0.44 14.99
N ILE A 109 13.83 -0.11 16.18
CA ILE A 109 12.77 -0.39 17.16
C ILE A 109 12.10 0.92 17.62
N SER A 110 12.90 1.96 17.92
CA SER A 110 12.37 3.27 18.30
C SER A 110 11.53 3.89 17.20
N CYS A 111 11.98 3.84 15.95
CA CYS A 111 11.25 4.33 14.78
C CYS A 111 9.94 3.55 14.55
N ALA A 112 9.96 2.24 14.72
CA ALA A 112 8.77 1.39 14.61
C ALA A 112 7.74 1.70 15.70
N LEU A 113 8.18 1.93 16.95
CA LEU A 113 7.30 2.33 18.05
C LEU A 113 6.70 3.72 17.83
N GLU A 114 7.47 4.65 17.25
CA GLU A 114 6.95 5.96 16.88
C GLU A 114 5.90 5.88 15.76
N SER A 115 6.12 5.03 14.75
CA SER A 115 5.13 4.77 13.70
C SER A 115 3.83 4.20 14.28
N LEU A 116 3.91 3.26 15.23
CA LEU A 116 2.75 2.76 15.96
C LEU A 116 2.06 3.86 16.78
N ASN A 117 2.84 4.76 17.39
CA ASN A 117 2.31 5.89 18.15
C ASN A 117 1.50 6.85 17.27
N GLN A 118 1.97 7.13 16.06
CA GLN A 118 1.29 8.01 15.10
C GLN A 118 -0.13 7.53 14.73
N VAL A 119 -0.35 6.22 14.75
CA VAL A 119 -1.67 5.61 14.48
C VAL A 119 -2.41 5.18 15.76
N GLY A 120 -1.93 5.59 16.95
CA GLY A 120 -2.56 5.27 18.23
C GLY A 120 -2.43 3.80 18.66
N MET A 121 -1.47 3.05 18.10
CA MET A 121 -1.31 1.62 18.32
C MET A 121 -0.11 1.24 19.21
N LYS A 122 0.57 2.22 19.81
CA LYS A 122 1.79 1.98 20.60
C LYS A 122 1.60 1.00 21.75
N GLU A 123 0.47 1.07 22.45
CA GLU A 123 0.15 0.17 23.58
C GLU A 123 -0.09 -1.28 23.12
N TYR A 124 -0.39 -1.48 21.85
CA TYR A 124 -0.59 -2.80 21.23
C TYR A 124 0.68 -3.34 20.55
N ALA A 125 1.83 -2.70 20.72
CA ALA A 125 3.09 -3.09 20.07
C ALA A 125 3.43 -4.57 20.24
N ASN A 126 3.25 -5.10 21.46
CA ASN A 126 3.52 -6.50 21.81
C ASN A 126 2.30 -7.43 21.64
N LYS A 127 1.16 -6.91 21.16
CA LYS A 127 -0.02 -7.71 20.92
C LYS A 127 0.10 -8.45 19.59
N LYS A 128 -0.34 -9.71 19.54
CA LYS A 128 -0.35 -10.48 18.29
C LYS A 128 -1.36 -9.89 17.31
N ILE A 129 -1.03 -9.91 16.02
CA ILE A 129 -1.93 -9.41 14.98
C ILE A 129 -3.29 -10.12 15.01
N GLY A 130 -3.31 -11.44 15.27
CA GLY A 130 -4.55 -12.20 15.37
C GLY A 130 -5.49 -11.79 16.52
N ASP A 131 -4.96 -11.11 17.54
CA ASP A 131 -5.72 -10.64 18.70
C ASP A 131 -6.24 -9.20 18.53
N LEU A 132 -5.94 -8.54 17.41
CA LEU A 132 -6.38 -7.18 17.10
C LEU A 132 -7.77 -7.20 16.47
N SER A 133 -8.53 -6.11 16.67
CA SER A 133 -9.78 -5.91 15.94
C SER A 133 -9.50 -5.50 14.49
N GLY A 134 -10.50 -5.64 13.61
CA GLY A 134 -10.35 -5.26 12.20
C GLY A 134 -10.04 -3.77 11.97
N GLY A 135 -10.34 -2.90 12.95
CA GLY A 135 -9.98 -1.47 12.89
C GLY A 135 -8.58 -1.17 13.43
N GLN A 136 -8.01 -2.07 14.23
CA GLN A 136 -6.65 -2.03 14.74
C GLN A 136 -5.69 -2.70 13.75
#